data_433f404d91cebd6a4370233e53931353
#
_entry.id   433f404d91cebd6a4370233e53931353
#
_cell.length_a   1.000
_cell.length_b   1.000
_cell.length_c   1.000
_cell.angle_alpha   90.00
_cell.angle_beta   90.00
_cell.angle_gamma   90.00
#
_symmetry.space_group_name_H-M   'P 1'
#
loop_
_entity.id
_entity.type
_entity.pdbx_description
1 polymer ?
#
loop_
_entity_poly.entity_id
_entity_poly.type
_entity_poly.pdbx_seq_one_letter_code
_entity_poly.pdbx_strand_id
1 'polypeptide(L)'
;MSDDHYIPTAKHGLTPEPGERLARPLQRFAKLSSSGGIVLLLMTAIAMIWANSQYAESYNEIFNETKTTIAVAHMPDHAASGHDDPATYAADPHDSEHTEDHSESAIQDATHAIQKTVADGEDGHAEDSHGGHGWKPVTDEPMWYQQHSTAMWINDLLMAIFFLVVGLEIKREVLVGELASPKRAALPIFGALGGMIGPALIFVAFNYGKETIGGWGIPMATDIAFAVGILAMLGKRIPNSLLVFLTSLAIVDDLGALVVIAVFYTENLELAYLGYAGTIVAVLMFMNVLRVRWITLYLVMGLPLWYFVYMSGVHATIAGVLLAATIPAHARVNAVNFVFSTRKALDVFANAHDDPETAVTESSERRAAVTAIMHNSRLVMPPLHRIEHALHPWAAFVIIPIFALANAGIPIHGGIVENLSDPAAIGIILGLFIGKPLGIAVLCFLACKIGIAALPKGVSWRHIIGAGILGGIGFTMAIFIANLAYANDPSHLEHAKLAILVASGISAIAGGALLLTCKSAPEPEPDSIGPLVDDDDDD
;
A
#
# COMPACT_ATOMS: atom_id res chain seq x y z
N MET A 1 16.78 10.47 13.66
CA MET A 1 17.37 9.18 13.97
C MET A 1 17.60 8.45 12.65
N SER A 2 18.77 8.51 12.16
CA SER A 2 19.49 7.48 11.43
C SER A 2 20.88 8.05 11.27
N ASP A 3 21.67 7.88 12.34
CA ASP A 3 23.07 7.68 12.07
C ASP A 3 23.12 6.44 11.22
N ASP A 4 23.24 6.64 9.90
CA ASP A 4 23.82 5.65 9.04
C ASP A 4 25.23 5.40 9.61
N HIS A 5 25.31 4.54 10.61
CA HIS A 5 26.56 3.89 10.96
C HIS A 5 26.99 3.18 9.69
N TYR A 6 27.78 3.88 8.89
CA TYR A 6 28.42 3.37 7.70
C TYR A 6 29.25 2.15 8.11
N ILE A 7 28.62 0.98 8.03
CA ILE A 7 29.37 -0.28 8.09
C ILE A 7 30.09 -0.35 6.75
N PRO A 8 31.44 -0.28 6.74
CA PRO A 8 32.18 -0.36 5.50
C PRO A 8 31.85 -1.71 4.84
N THR A 9 31.05 -1.65 3.80
CA THR A 9 30.89 -2.80 2.91
C THR A 9 32.21 -2.96 2.17
N ALA A 10 32.68 -4.19 2.00
CA ALA A 10 33.97 -4.56 1.41
C ALA A 10 34.17 -4.11 -0.06
N LYS A 11 33.70 -2.92 -0.42
CA LYS A 11 33.83 -2.32 -1.76
C LYS A 11 35.15 -1.54 -1.98
N HIS A 12 36.01 -1.48 -0.98
CA HIS A 12 37.34 -0.87 -1.15
C HIS A 12 38.24 -1.86 -1.90
N GLY A 13 38.41 -1.62 -3.21
CA GLY A 13 39.36 -2.32 -4.06
C GLY A 13 38.79 -3.12 -5.23
N LEU A 14 37.49 -3.39 -5.29
CA LEU A 14 36.90 -4.10 -6.42
C LEU A 14 36.60 -3.14 -7.59
N THR A 15 37.21 -3.40 -8.74
CA THR A 15 36.81 -2.76 -9.99
C THR A 15 35.38 -3.19 -10.30
N PRO A 16 34.46 -2.24 -10.53
CA PRO A 16 33.06 -2.59 -10.78
C PRO A 16 32.93 -3.37 -12.09
N GLU A 17 32.21 -4.47 -12.04
CA GLU A 17 31.86 -5.25 -13.22
C GLU A 17 31.10 -4.40 -14.25
N PRO A 18 31.18 -4.72 -15.57
CA PRO A 18 30.49 -3.94 -16.62
C PRO A 18 28.99 -3.79 -16.37
N GLY A 19 28.32 -4.82 -15.87
CA GLY A 19 26.89 -4.79 -15.48
C GLY A 19 26.61 -3.86 -14.31
N GLU A 20 27.51 -3.78 -13.33
CA GLU A 20 27.39 -2.84 -12.21
C GLU A 20 27.57 -1.38 -12.65
N ARG A 21 28.40 -1.11 -13.64
CA ARG A 21 28.59 0.26 -14.19
C ARG A 21 27.30 0.78 -14.83
N LEU A 22 26.56 -0.09 -15.54
CA LEU A 22 25.27 0.26 -16.15
C LEU A 22 24.17 0.43 -15.09
N ALA A 23 24.17 -0.41 -14.05
CA ALA A 23 23.16 -0.38 -12.99
C ALA A 23 23.40 0.71 -11.93
N ARG A 24 24.65 1.21 -11.78
CA ARG A 24 25.01 2.23 -10.77
C ARG A 24 24.17 3.51 -10.82
N PRO A 25 23.88 4.13 -11.98
CA PRO A 25 23.05 5.33 -12.04
C PRO A 25 21.63 5.03 -11.53
N LEU A 26 21.06 3.89 -11.95
CA LEU A 26 19.72 3.45 -11.53
C LEU A 26 19.69 3.10 -10.03
N GLN A 27 20.71 2.41 -9.52
CA GLN A 27 20.82 2.12 -8.09
C GLN A 27 21.03 3.37 -7.24
N ARG A 28 21.77 4.36 -7.73
CA ARG A 28 21.91 5.66 -7.07
C ARG A 28 20.59 6.43 -7.07
N PHE A 29 19.89 6.44 -8.21
CA PHE A 29 18.58 7.04 -8.33
C PHE A 29 17.59 6.38 -7.35
N ALA A 30 17.51 5.05 -7.32
CA ALA A 30 16.62 4.30 -6.42
C ALA A 30 16.92 4.51 -4.92
N LYS A 31 18.14 4.91 -4.56
CA LYS A 31 18.54 5.25 -3.18
C LYS A 31 18.17 6.67 -2.75
N LEU A 32 17.79 7.53 -3.68
CA LEU A 32 17.33 8.87 -3.34
C LEU A 32 15.91 8.77 -2.78
N SER A 33 15.66 9.34 -1.62
CA SER A 33 14.32 9.35 -1.00
C SER A 33 13.26 10.03 -1.88
N SER A 34 13.68 10.87 -2.83
CA SER A 34 12.81 11.60 -3.77
C SER A 34 12.52 10.85 -5.07
N SER A 35 13.18 9.73 -5.34
CA SER A 35 13.10 9.05 -6.63
C SER A 35 11.72 8.46 -6.92
N GLY A 36 11.04 7.93 -5.90
CA GLY A 36 9.65 7.45 -6.02
C GLY A 36 8.69 8.54 -6.47
N GLY A 37 8.81 9.74 -5.88
CA GLY A 37 8.01 10.90 -6.28
C GLY A 37 8.28 11.37 -7.72
N ILE A 38 9.53 11.28 -8.21
CA ILE A 38 9.86 11.63 -9.60
C ILE A 38 9.23 10.63 -10.57
N VAL A 39 9.31 9.32 -10.30
CA VAL A 39 8.69 8.28 -11.13
C VAL A 39 7.17 8.46 -11.14
N LEU A 40 6.58 8.76 -10.00
CA LEU A 40 5.15 9.03 -9.86
C LEU A 40 4.71 10.22 -10.73
N LEU A 41 5.41 11.35 -10.68
CA LEU A 41 5.16 12.52 -11.55
C LEU A 41 5.26 12.18 -13.03
N LEU A 42 6.28 11.40 -13.40
CA LEU A 42 6.47 10.99 -14.78
C LEU A 42 5.29 10.14 -15.27
N MET A 43 4.85 9.17 -14.48
CA MET A 43 3.71 8.30 -14.83
C MET A 43 2.40 9.09 -14.90
N THR A 44 2.22 10.07 -14.03
CA THR A 44 1.08 10.99 -14.08
C THR A 44 1.07 11.81 -15.36
N ALA A 45 2.23 12.38 -15.73
CA ALA A 45 2.36 13.14 -16.96
C ALA A 45 2.09 12.25 -18.20
N ILE A 46 2.59 11.03 -18.20
CA ILE A 46 2.32 10.04 -19.26
C ILE A 46 0.81 9.75 -19.34
N ALA A 47 0.15 9.47 -18.20
CA ALA A 47 -1.28 9.21 -18.15
C ALA A 47 -2.10 10.37 -18.71
N MET A 48 -1.81 11.61 -18.27
CA MET A 48 -2.48 12.82 -18.74
C MET A 48 -2.28 13.07 -20.23
N ILE A 49 -1.05 12.91 -20.74
CA ILE A 49 -0.74 13.08 -22.18
C ILE A 49 -1.46 11.99 -22.98
N TRP A 50 -1.42 10.75 -22.53
CA TRP A 50 -2.04 9.62 -23.23
C TRP A 50 -3.57 9.76 -23.29
N ALA A 51 -4.23 10.05 -22.17
CA ALA A 51 -5.68 10.22 -22.09
C ALA A 51 -6.21 11.45 -22.87
N ASN A 52 -5.34 12.43 -23.22
CA ASN A 52 -5.71 13.62 -23.99
C ASN A 52 -5.06 13.69 -25.39
N SER A 53 -4.50 12.57 -25.86
CA SER A 53 -3.90 12.44 -27.18
C SER A 53 -4.87 11.79 -28.17
N GLN A 54 -4.43 11.64 -29.43
CA GLN A 54 -5.13 10.84 -30.43
C GLN A 54 -5.25 9.35 -30.07
N TYR A 55 -4.56 8.90 -29.03
CA TYR A 55 -4.56 7.53 -28.51
C TYR A 55 -5.40 7.41 -27.23
N ALA A 56 -6.28 8.36 -26.92
CA ALA A 56 -7.13 8.34 -25.73
C ALA A 56 -8.03 7.09 -25.66
N GLU A 57 -8.52 6.63 -26.81
CA GLU A 57 -9.32 5.41 -26.93
C GLU A 57 -8.55 4.18 -26.43
N SER A 58 -7.28 4.03 -26.81
CA SER A 58 -6.44 2.93 -26.34
C SER A 58 -6.15 2.98 -24.83
N TYR A 59 -6.08 4.18 -24.24
CA TYR A 59 -5.99 4.32 -22.78
C TYR A 59 -7.24 3.81 -22.09
N ASN A 60 -8.42 4.20 -22.59
CA ASN A 60 -9.71 3.78 -22.05
C ASN A 60 -9.94 2.29 -22.23
N GLU A 61 -9.62 1.74 -23.39
CA GLU A 61 -9.70 0.31 -23.68
C GLU A 61 -8.88 -0.52 -22.69
N ILE A 62 -7.60 -0.16 -22.46
CA ILE A 62 -6.70 -0.91 -21.57
C ILE A 62 -7.17 -0.89 -20.12
N PHE A 63 -7.54 0.28 -19.60
CA PHE A 63 -7.79 0.44 -18.17
C PHE A 63 -9.27 0.26 -17.78
N ASN A 64 -10.22 0.68 -18.63
CA ASN A 64 -11.63 0.72 -18.27
C ASN A 64 -12.47 -0.34 -18.99
N GLU A 65 -12.20 -0.64 -20.26
CA GLU A 65 -13.02 -1.53 -21.09
C GLU A 65 -12.54 -2.98 -21.05
N THR A 66 -11.23 -3.23 -20.96
CA THR A 66 -10.71 -4.60 -20.86
C THR A 66 -11.17 -5.24 -19.56
N LYS A 67 -12.10 -6.20 -19.67
CA LYS A 67 -12.64 -6.94 -18.53
C LYS A 67 -11.97 -8.29 -18.41
N THR A 68 -11.41 -8.58 -17.26
CA THR A 68 -10.90 -9.90 -16.90
C THR A 68 -11.97 -10.66 -16.15
N THR A 69 -12.31 -11.84 -16.63
CA THR A 69 -13.26 -12.73 -15.97
C THR A 69 -12.53 -13.77 -15.15
N ILE A 70 -12.76 -13.83 -13.85
CA ILE A 70 -12.32 -14.97 -13.03
C ILE A 70 -13.52 -15.90 -12.84
N ALA A 71 -13.49 -17.06 -13.49
CA ALA A 71 -14.43 -18.12 -13.25
C ALA A 71 -13.84 -19.07 -12.18
N VAL A 72 -14.45 -19.10 -11.00
CA VAL A 72 -14.15 -20.13 -10.00
C VAL A 72 -15.14 -21.26 -10.18
N ALA A 73 -14.69 -22.45 -10.62
CA ALA A 73 -15.53 -23.62 -10.76
C ALA A 73 -16.06 -24.04 -9.39
N HIS A 74 -17.37 -24.05 -9.23
CA HIS A 74 -18.03 -24.58 -8.04
C HIS A 74 -18.15 -26.10 -8.18
N MET A 75 -17.64 -26.82 -7.20
CA MET A 75 -18.08 -28.20 -7.01
C MET A 75 -19.51 -28.17 -6.47
N PRO A 76 -20.49 -28.77 -7.16
CA PRO A 76 -21.84 -28.83 -6.61
C PRO A 76 -21.83 -29.64 -5.32
N ASP A 77 -22.40 -29.08 -4.25
CA ASP A 77 -22.66 -29.76 -2.99
C ASP A 77 -23.66 -30.92 -3.23
N HIS A 78 -23.12 -32.09 -3.52
CA HIS A 78 -23.88 -33.34 -3.40
C HIS A 78 -23.78 -33.82 -1.94
N ALA A 79 -24.46 -33.15 -1.04
CA ALA A 79 -24.76 -33.72 0.29
C ALA A 79 -25.79 -32.85 1.00
N ALA A 80 -27.07 -33.07 0.80
CA ALA A 80 -28.09 -33.05 1.84
C ALA A 80 -29.50 -32.97 1.23
N SER A 81 -29.98 -34.05 0.66
CA SER A 81 -31.40 -34.35 0.71
C SER A 81 -31.55 -35.86 0.82
N GLY A 82 -31.38 -36.32 2.05
CA GLY A 82 -31.86 -37.63 2.45
C GLY A 82 -33.37 -37.58 2.52
N HIS A 83 -34.02 -38.26 1.60
CA HIS A 83 -35.33 -38.82 1.84
C HIS A 83 -35.26 -40.30 1.47
N ASP A 84 -35.45 -41.07 2.53
CA ASP A 84 -35.64 -42.51 2.52
C ASP A 84 -36.77 -42.92 1.54
N ASP A 85 -36.48 -43.87 0.66
CA ASP A 85 -37.42 -44.94 0.34
C ASP A 85 -36.61 -46.16 -0.13
N PRO A 86 -36.77 -47.31 0.54
CA PRO A 86 -36.08 -48.53 0.20
C PRO A 86 -36.99 -49.40 -0.65
N ALA A 87 -36.81 -49.45 -1.97
CA ALA A 87 -37.37 -50.56 -2.73
C ALA A 87 -36.55 -50.86 -4.01
N THR A 88 -35.89 -52.04 -3.94
CA THR A 88 -35.66 -52.98 -5.03
C THR A 88 -35.04 -52.50 -6.33
N TYR A 89 -33.72 -52.80 -6.49
CA TYR A 89 -33.28 -53.47 -7.73
C TYR A 89 -32.10 -54.41 -7.47
N ALA A 90 -32.28 -55.64 -7.95
CA ALA A 90 -31.35 -56.74 -7.83
C ALA A 90 -30.04 -56.48 -8.57
N ALA A 91 -28.97 -56.99 -8.02
CA ALA A 91 -27.63 -57.02 -8.59
C ALA A 91 -27.56 -57.89 -9.84
N ASP A 92 -26.90 -57.35 -10.88
CA ASP A 92 -26.28 -58.17 -11.93
C ASP A 92 -24.77 -57.88 -11.89
N PRO A 93 -23.96 -58.93 -11.76
CA PRO A 93 -22.50 -58.77 -11.63
C PRO A 93 -21.83 -59.05 -12.97
N HIS A 94 -21.59 -58.04 -13.78
CA HIS A 94 -20.56 -58.01 -14.84
C HIS A 94 -20.51 -56.60 -15.41
N ASP A 95 -19.45 -55.90 -15.02
CA ASP A 95 -18.59 -55.08 -15.88
C ASP A 95 -17.61 -54.27 -15.01
N SER A 96 -16.47 -54.87 -14.83
CA SER A 96 -15.23 -54.18 -14.43
C SER A 96 -14.48 -53.89 -15.72
N GLU A 97 -14.37 -52.63 -16.09
CA GLU A 97 -13.32 -52.03 -16.93
C GLU A 97 -13.88 -50.80 -17.62
N HIS A 98 -13.38 -49.63 -17.23
CA HIS A 98 -13.31 -48.32 -17.90
C HIS A 98 -13.60 -47.19 -16.93
N THR A 99 -12.59 -46.83 -16.15
CA THR A 99 -12.57 -45.59 -15.37
C THR A 99 -11.29 -44.78 -15.66
N GLU A 100 -11.12 -44.33 -16.91
CA GLU A 100 -10.03 -43.40 -17.26
C GLU A 100 -10.37 -42.38 -18.36
N ASP A 101 -11.64 -42.16 -18.75
CA ASP A 101 -11.92 -41.28 -19.90
C ASP A 101 -12.97 -40.18 -19.67
N HIS A 102 -13.36 -39.90 -18.43
CA HIS A 102 -14.39 -38.86 -18.15
C HIS A 102 -13.82 -37.48 -17.73
N SER A 103 -12.53 -37.32 -17.50
CA SER A 103 -11.96 -36.05 -17.11
C SER A 103 -11.58 -35.15 -18.31
N GLU A 104 -11.20 -35.72 -19.45
CA GLU A 104 -10.88 -34.94 -20.65
C GLU A 104 -12.13 -34.46 -21.40
N SER A 105 -13.22 -35.23 -21.41
CA SER A 105 -14.48 -34.82 -22.04
C SER A 105 -15.13 -33.64 -21.31
N ALA A 106 -15.10 -33.64 -19.97
CA ALA A 106 -15.65 -32.54 -19.17
C ALA A 106 -14.90 -31.21 -19.37
N ILE A 107 -13.58 -31.28 -19.58
CA ILE A 107 -12.76 -30.09 -19.86
C ILE A 107 -12.99 -29.59 -21.29
N GLN A 108 -13.19 -30.48 -22.27
CA GLN A 108 -13.52 -30.11 -23.65
C GLN A 108 -14.92 -29.51 -23.76
N ASP A 109 -15.91 -30.05 -23.05
CA ASP A 109 -17.25 -29.52 -23.02
C ASP A 109 -17.33 -28.15 -22.34
N ALA A 110 -16.56 -27.93 -21.26
CA ALA A 110 -16.42 -26.62 -20.61
C ALA A 110 -15.75 -25.60 -21.55
N THR A 111 -14.73 -26.01 -22.30
CA THR A 111 -14.02 -25.13 -23.24
C THR A 111 -14.92 -24.77 -24.44
N HIS A 112 -15.73 -25.70 -24.93
CA HIS A 112 -16.71 -25.46 -26.00
C HIS A 112 -17.86 -24.56 -25.56
N ALA A 113 -18.33 -24.71 -24.32
CA ALA A 113 -19.33 -23.84 -23.72
C ALA A 113 -18.83 -22.39 -23.60
N ILE A 114 -17.59 -22.20 -23.15
CA ILE A 114 -16.94 -20.88 -23.05
C ILE A 114 -16.76 -20.24 -24.44
N GLN A 115 -16.32 -20.99 -25.46
CA GLN A 115 -16.19 -20.48 -26.83
C GLN A 115 -17.54 -20.09 -27.46
N LYS A 116 -18.60 -20.81 -27.17
CA LYS A 116 -19.94 -20.52 -27.70
C LYS A 116 -20.54 -19.26 -27.06
N THR A 117 -20.31 -19.03 -25.77
CA THR A 117 -20.78 -17.83 -25.04
C THR A 117 -20.09 -16.56 -25.50
N VAL A 118 -18.82 -16.66 -25.96
CA VAL A 118 -18.05 -15.51 -26.49
C VAL A 118 -18.48 -15.19 -27.94
N ALA A 119 -18.97 -16.17 -28.71
CA ALA A 119 -19.39 -15.99 -30.11
C ALA A 119 -20.82 -15.44 -30.27
N ASP A 120 -21.70 -15.66 -29.28
CA ASP A 120 -23.12 -15.25 -29.34
C ASP A 120 -23.40 -13.86 -28.71
N GLY A 121 -22.36 -13.09 -28.40
CA GLY A 121 -22.43 -11.75 -27.78
C GLY A 121 -22.62 -10.58 -28.74
N GLU A 122 -22.62 -10.79 -30.06
CA GLU A 122 -22.89 -9.76 -31.07
C GLU A 122 -24.15 -10.15 -31.86
N ASP A 123 -25.19 -9.35 -31.77
CA ASP A 123 -26.47 -9.30 -32.48
C ASP A 123 -27.70 -9.80 -31.68
N GLY A 124 -28.35 -8.87 -31.01
CA GLY A 124 -29.65 -9.03 -30.36
C GLY A 124 -30.71 -8.07 -30.86
N HIS A 125 -31.41 -8.38 -31.96
CA HIS A 125 -32.72 -7.80 -32.24
C HIS A 125 -33.80 -8.75 -31.73
N ALA A 126 -34.70 -8.18 -30.90
CA ALA A 126 -35.88 -8.86 -30.39
C ALA A 126 -36.96 -8.98 -31.46
N GLU A 127 -37.51 -10.17 -31.65
CA GLU A 127 -38.85 -10.37 -32.20
C GLU A 127 -39.64 -11.34 -31.32
N ASP A 128 -40.82 -10.88 -30.94
CA ASP A 128 -41.85 -11.61 -30.19
C ASP A 128 -42.44 -12.78 -31.00
N SER A 129 -42.57 -13.97 -30.42
CA SER A 129 -43.65 -14.92 -30.77
C SER A 129 -43.88 -15.98 -29.70
N HIS A 130 -45.10 -16.06 -29.30
CA HIS A 130 -45.94 -16.99 -28.58
C HIS A 130 -45.48 -18.43 -28.28
N GLY A 131 -45.66 -18.80 -27.00
CA GLY A 131 -46.35 -20.06 -26.58
C GLY A 131 -45.48 -21.32 -26.57
N GLY A 132 -44.92 -21.63 -25.42
CA GLY A 132 -44.41 -22.96 -25.09
C GLY A 132 -43.92 -22.94 -23.64
N HIS A 133 -44.43 -23.89 -22.83
CA HIS A 133 -43.87 -24.15 -21.50
C HIS A 133 -42.39 -24.55 -21.63
N GLY A 134 -41.55 -23.56 -21.89
CA GLY A 134 -40.11 -23.68 -21.91
C GLY A 134 -39.58 -23.39 -20.52
N TRP A 135 -38.82 -24.30 -20.02
CA TRP A 135 -37.90 -24.13 -18.91
C TRP A 135 -37.20 -22.76 -19.06
N LYS A 136 -37.55 -21.80 -18.21
CA LYS A 136 -36.74 -20.59 -18.10
C LYS A 136 -35.49 -21.02 -17.36
N PRO A 137 -34.29 -20.88 -17.93
CA PRO A 137 -33.11 -20.99 -17.13
C PRO A 137 -33.24 -19.93 -16.04
N VAL A 138 -33.20 -20.35 -14.79
CA VAL A 138 -32.97 -19.45 -13.65
C VAL A 138 -31.62 -18.82 -13.95
N THR A 139 -31.63 -17.59 -14.43
CA THR A 139 -30.44 -16.76 -14.53
C THR A 139 -30.11 -16.27 -13.12
N ASP A 140 -29.91 -17.20 -12.20
CA ASP A 140 -29.00 -16.98 -11.08
C ASP A 140 -27.62 -17.10 -11.67
N GLU A 141 -27.14 -16.00 -12.24
CA GLU A 141 -25.71 -15.87 -12.52
C GLU A 141 -24.98 -16.20 -11.22
N PRO A 142 -24.12 -17.22 -11.21
CA PRO A 142 -23.42 -17.59 -10.00
C PRO A 142 -22.65 -16.37 -9.54
N MET A 143 -22.78 -16.01 -8.25
CA MET A 143 -22.26 -14.83 -7.56
C MET A 143 -20.74 -14.63 -7.68
N TRP A 144 -20.02 -15.45 -8.41
CA TRP A 144 -18.58 -15.43 -8.72
C TRP A 144 -18.21 -15.01 -10.14
N TYR A 145 -19.18 -14.66 -10.97
CA TYR A 145 -18.93 -14.16 -12.31
C TYR A 145 -18.83 -12.63 -12.27
N GLN A 146 -17.77 -12.11 -11.66
CA GLN A 146 -17.53 -10.67 -11.66
C GLN A 146 -16.53 -10.30 -12.75
N GLN A 147 -17.00 -9.48 -13.69
CA GLN A 147 -16.14 -8.86 -14.69
C GLN A 147 -15.54 -7.58 -14.11
N HIS A 148 -14.23 -7.58 -13.93
CA HIS A 148 -13.52 -6.42 -13.40
C HIS A 148 -12.68 -5.79 -14.49
N SER A 149 -12.73 -4.44 -14.58
CA SER A 149 -11.81 -3.71 -15.42
C SER A 149 -10.38 -3.80 -14.88
N THR A 150 -9.39 -3.58 -15.75
CA THR A 150 -7.98 -3.53 -15.33
C THR A 150 -7.75 -2.48 -14.23
N ALA A 151 -8.43 -1.33 -14.30
CA ALA A 151 -8.36 -0.30 -13.27
C ALA A 151 -8.89 -0.78 -11.92
N MET A 152 -9.97 -1.57 -11.89
CA MET A 152 -10.50 -2.15 -10.64
C MET A 152 -9.48 -3.09 -10.00
N TRP A 153 -8.84 -3.98 -10.78
CA TRP A 153 -7.78 -4.86 -10.26
C TRP A 153 -6.60 -4.08 -9.67
N ILE A 154 -6.20 -2.99 -10.33
CA ILE A 154 -5.15 -2.11 -9.84
C ILE A 154 -5.59 -1.46 -8.53
N ASN A 155 -6.82 -0.97 -8.45
CA ASN A 155 -7.35 -0.28 -7.28
C ASN A 155 -7.56 -1.21 -6.07
N ASP A 156 -7.94 -2.47 -6.30
CA ASP A 156 -8.25 -3.40 -5.21
C ASP A 156 -7.05 -4.24 -4.79
N LEU A 157 -6.36 -4.89 -5.75
CA LEU A 157 -5.28 -5.82 -5.44
C LEU A 157 -3.94 -5.10 -5.17
N LEU A 158 -3.52 -4.18 -6.08
CA LEU A 158 -2.26 -3.46 -5.89
C LEU A 158 -2.33 -2.54 -4.68
N MET A 159 -3.48 -1.88 -4.48
CA MET A 159 -3.66 -1.03 -3.30
C MET A 159 -3.74 -1.84 -2.00
N ALA A 160 -4.26 -3.07 -2.01
CA ALA A 160 -4.18 -3.93 -0.83
C ALA A 160 -2.72 -4.26 -0.44
N ILE A 161 -1.82 -4.47 -1.43
CA ILE A 161 -0.39 -4.67 -1.17
C ILE A 161 0.26 -3.35 -0.68
N PHE A 162 -0.12 -2.21 -1.24
CA PHE A 162 0.32 -0.90 -0.74
C PHE A 162 -0.10 -0.71 0.73
N PHE A 163 -1.36 -0.95 1.06
CA PHE A 163 -1.84 -0.84 2.45
C PHE A 163 -1.26 -1.91 3.39
N LEU A 164 -0.78 -3.04 2.87
CA LEU A 164 0.04 -3.96 3.65
C LEU A 164 1.35 -3.29 4.07
N VAL A 165 2.04 -2.59 3.16
CA VAL A 165 3.29 -1.87 3.48
C VAL A 165 3.01 -0.76 4.49
N VAL A 166 2.01 0.08 4.24
CA VAL A 166 1.59 1.15 5.17
C VAL A 166 1.22 0.58 6.54
N GLY A 167 0.47 -0.52 6.59
CA GLY A 167 0.12 -1.20 7.84
C GLY A 167 1.33 -1.73 8.61
N LEU A 168 2.38 -2.21 7.91
CA LEU A 168 3.64 -2.61 8.53
C LEU A 168 4.40 -1.39 9.09
N GLU A 169 4.42 -0.27 8.35
CA GLU A 169 4.99 1.00 8.82
C GLU A 169 4.26 1.52 10.06
N ILE A 170 2.92 1.57 10.04
CA ILE A 170 2.09 1.95 11.20
C ILE A 170 2.47 1.08 12.40
N LYS A 171 2.51 -0.24 12.22
CA LYS A 171 2.83 -1.18 13.30
C LYS A 171 4.24 -0.96 13.84
N ARG A 172 5.22 -0.70 12.98
CA ARG A 172 6.60 -0.39 13.40
C ARG A 172 6.65 0.90 14.22
N GLU A 173 6.01 1.97 13.72
CA GLU A 173 6.01 3.27 14.40
C GLU A 173 5.32 3.22 15.78
N VAL A 174 4.23 2.45 15.90
CA VAL A 174 3.51 2.26 17.17
C VAL A 174 4.33 1.43 18.17
N LEU A 175 5.10 0.44 17.71
CA LEU A 175 5.84 -0.44 18.61
C LEU A 175 7.22 0.09 19.00
N VAL A 176 7.96 0.69 18.08
CA VAL A 176 9.36 1.07 18.28
C VAL A 176 9.73 2.48 17.78
N GLY A 177 8.82 3.15 17.05
CA GLY A 177 9.06 4.47 16.45
C GLY A 177 8.62 5.64 17.34
N GLU A 178 8.33 6.77 16.70
CA GLU A 178 7.90 8.01 17.38
C GLU A 178 6.52 7.86 18.04
N LEU A 179 5.63 7.02 17.48
CA LEU A 179 4.30 6.78 18.03
C LEU A 179 4.32 5.84 19.26
N ALA A 180 5.45 5.19 19.56
CA ALA A 180 5.59 4.33 20.74
C ALA A 180 5.58 5.11 22.08
N SER A 181 5.87 6.43 22.06
CA SER A 181 5.86 7.27 23.26
C SER A 181 4.74 8.29 23.19
N PRO A 182 3.79 8.33 24.17
CA PRO A 182 2.67 9.28 24.15
C PRO A 182 3.09 10.75 24.01
N LYS A 183 4.23 11.13 24.62
CA LYS A 183 4.74 12.51 24.54
C LYS A 183 5.25 12.87 23.14
N ARG A 184 5.88 11.92 22.42
CA ARG A 184 6.36 12.14 21.05
C ARG A 184 5.24 12.01 20.04
N ALA A 185 4.33 11.07 20.25
CA ALA A 185 3.18 10.81 19.39
C ALA A 185 2.14 11.95 19.41
N ALA A 186 2.04 12.71 20.52
CA ALA A 186 0.99 13.71 20.69
C ALA A 186 0.96 14.73 19.55
N LEU A 187 2.10 15.33 19.17
CA LEU A 187 2.11 16.36 18.13
C LEU A 187 1.69 15.83 16.76
N PRO A 188 2.23 14.71 16.24
CA PRO A 188 1.74 14.08 15.01
C PRO A 188 0.26 13.69 15.05
N ILE A 189 -0.24 13.14 16.16
CA ILE A 189 -1.65 12.73 16.30
C ILE A 189 -2.58 13.96 16.24
N PHE A 190 -2.30 15.02 17.00
CA PHE A 190 -3.10 16.25 16.93
C PHE A 190 -2.98 16.91 15.55
N GLY A 191 -1.79 16.87 14.93
CA GLY A 191 -1.60 17.34 13.58
C GLY A 191 -2.46 16.58 12.57
N ALA A 192 -2.46 15.24 12.61
CA ALA A 192 -3.25 14.40 11.72
C ALA A 192 -4.76 14.63 11.93
N LEU A 193 -5.24 14.68 13.18
CA LEU A 193 -6.64 15.01 13.46
C LEU A 193 -7.02 16.38 12.87
N GLY A 194 -6.14 17.37 12.97
CA GLY A 194 -6.36 18.68 12.34
C GLY A 194 -6.36 18.61 10.82
N GLY A 195 -5.42 17.81 10.27
CA GLY A 195 -5.29 17.55 8.84
C GLY A 195 -6.48 16.78 8.23
N MET A 196 -7.24 16.05 9.03
CA MET A 196 -8.48 15.39 8.62
C MET A 196 -9.70 16.29 8.81
N ILE A 197 -9.90 16.87 10.00
CA ILE A 197 -11.09 17.65 10.35
C ILE A 197 -11.14 18.96 9.55
N GLY A 198 -10.02 19.68 9.43
CA GLY A 198 -9.98 20.97 8.74
C GLY A 198 -10.47 20.92 7.28
N PRO A 199 -9.87 20.06 6.42
CA PRO A 199 -10.33 19.92 5.03
C PRO A 199 -11.75 19.35 4.92
N ALA A 200 -12.14 18.39 5.77
CA ALA A 200 -13.49 17.84 5.77
C ALA A 200 -14.55 18.91 6.04
N LEU A 201 -14.32 19.77 7.04
CA LEU A 201 -15.24 20.89 7.36
C LEU A 201 -15.35 21.89 6.20
N ILE A 202 -14.24 22.23 5.54
CA ILE A 202 -14.27 23.14 4.37
C ILE A 202 -15.05 22.47 3.24
N PHE A 203 -14.78 21.20 2.94
CA PHE A 203 -15.50 20.49 1.89
C PHE A 203 -17.00 20.46 2.15
N VAL A 204 -17.41 20.09 3.37
CA VAL A 204 -18.81 20.07 3.78
C VAL A 204 -19.45 21.45 3.65
N ALA A 205 -18.76 22.54 4.02
CA ALA A 205 -19.29 23.89 3.92
C ALA A 205 -19.66 24.29 2.47
N PHE A 206 -18.91 23.83 1.47
CA PHE A 206 -19.18 24.10 0.06
C PHE A 206 -20.18 23.13 -0.58
N ASN A 207 -20.32 21.91 -0.02
CA ASN A 207 -21.10 20.82 -0.61
C ASN A 207 -22.32 20.43 0.23
N TYR A 208 -22.62 21.15 1.31
CA TYR A 208 -23.78 20.85 2.16
C TYR A 208 -25.08 20.91 1.37
N GLY A 209 -25.87 19.84 1.45
CA GLY A 209 -27.15 19.71 0.75
C GLY A 209 -27.03 19.45 -0.76
N LYS A 210 -25.85 19.15 -1.29
CA LYS A 210 -25.61 18.78 -2.69
C LYS A 210 -25.30 17.29 -2.81
N GLU A 211 -25.48 16.72 -4.02
CA GLU A 211 -25.15 15.32 -4.32
C GLU A 211 -23.68 14.99 -4.12
N THR A 212 -22.81 16.01 -4.29
CA THR A 212 -21.36 15.90 -4.13
C THR A 212 -20.89 15.71 -2.70
N ILE A 213 -21.78 15.79 -1.70
CA ILE A 213 -21.41 15.71 -0.27
C ILE A 213 -20.65 14.44 0.11
N GLY A 214 -20.90 13.32 -0.58
CA GLY A 214 -20.22 12.05 -0.36
C GLY A 214 -18.69 12.12 -0.45
N GLY A 215 -18.15 13.11 -1.17
CA GLY A 215 -16.71 13.30 -1.34
C GLY A 215 -15.96 13.97 -0.17
N TRP A 216 -16.59 14.14 1.01
CA TRP A 216 -16.01 14.85 2.15
C TRP A 216 -14.67 14.25 2.66
N GLY A 217 -14.45 12.95 2.45
CA GLY A 217 -13.22 12.25 2.80
C GLY A 217 -12.05 12.51 1.84
N ILE A 218 -12.32 12.98 0.61
CA ILE A 218 -11.30 13.16 -0.43
C ILE A 218 -10.18 14.10 0.02
N PRO A 219 -10.44 15.33 0.50
CA PRO A 219 -9.37 16.26 0.86
C PRO A 219 -8.66 15.94 2.17
N MET A 220 -9.03 14.86 2.86
CA MET A 220 -8.36 14.45 4.09
C MET A 220 -7.02 13.75 3.83
N ALA A 221 -6.89 13.04 2.71
CA ALA A 221 -5.75 12.17 2.44
C ALA A 221 -4.47 12.95 2.12
N THR A 222 -3.31 12.36 2.47
CA THR A 222 -1.97 12.84 2.12
C THR A 222 -1.24 11.78 1.31
N ASP A 223 -0.59 12.16 0.23
CA ASP A 223 0.38 11.31 -0.46
C ASP A 223 1.75 11.42 0.22
N ILE A 224 2.06 10.47 1.10
CA ILE A 224 3.32 10.43 1.87
C ILE A 224 4.53 10.41 0.94
N ALA A 225 4.50 9.56 -0.10
CA ALA A 225 5.64 9.37 -0.99
C ALA A 225 6.02 10.67 -1.69
N PHE A 226 5.01 11.45 -2.08
CA PHE A 226 5.19 12.73 -2.76
C PHE A 226 5.60 13.84 -1.79
N ALA A 227 4.91 13.98 -0.66
CA ALA A 227 5.17 15.02 0.33
C ALA A 227 6.57 14.88 0.96
N VAL A 228 6.94 13.66 1.37
CA VAL A 228 8.28 13.36 1.91
C VAL A 228 9.34 13.45 0.82
N GLY A 229 9.03 13.04 -0.42
CA GLY A 229 9.93 13.19 -1.56
C GLY A 229 10.34 14.64 -1.80
N ILE A 230 9.39 15.58 -1.81
CA ILE A 230 9.67 17.03 -1.95
C ILE A 230 10.48 17.52 -0.75
N LEU A 231 10.07 17.14 0.47
CA LEU A 231 10.79 17.55 1.68
C LEU A 231 12.25 17.09 1.66
N ALA A 232 12.51 15.86 1.21
CA ALA A 232 13.85 15.30 1.06
C ALA A 232 14.69 16.03 -0.01
N MET A 233 14.06 16.52 -1.10
CA MET A 233 14.72 17.32 -2.12
C MET A 233 15.25 18.66 -1.61
N LEU A 234 14.65 19.22 -0.55
CA LEU A 234 15.11 20.46 0.09
C LEU A 234 16.40 20.25 0.90
N GLY A 235 16.78 18.99 1.16
CA GLY A 235 18.07 18.56 1.69
C GLY A 235 18.41 19.15 3.06
N LYS A 236 19.68 19.54 3.25
CA LYS A 236 20.23 20.03 4.54
C LYS A 236 19.56 21.28 5.12
N ARG A 237 18.68 21.95 4.37
CA ARG A 237 17.97 23.13 4.86
C ARG A 237 16.85 22.79 5.84
N ILE A 238 16.39 21.55 5.80
CA ILE A 238 15.26 21.08 6.60
C ILE A 238 15.76 20.28 7.79
N PRO A 239 15.32 20.59 9.04
CA PRO A 239 15.63 19.77 10.20
C PRO A 239 15.12 18.34 10.02
N ASN A 240 15.94 17.32 10.34
CA ASN A 240 15.52 15.92 10.31
C ASN A 240 14.28 15.67 11.18
N SER A 241 14.13 16.41 12.27
CA SER A 241 12.95 16.36 13.14
C SER A 241 11.65 16.80 12.44
N LEU A 242 11.71 17.65 11.41
CA LEU A 242 10.54 17.99 10.59
C LEU A 242 10.18 16.84 9.66
N LEU A 243 11.17 16.16 9.07
CA LEU A 243 10.94 14.98 8.25
C LEU A 243 10.24 13.88 9.06
N VAL A 244 10.76 13.59 10.26
CA VAL A 244 10.17 12.63 11.20
C VAL A 244 8.75 13.04 11.60
N PHE A 245 8.52 14.32 11.90
CA PHE A 245 7.17 14.83 12.20
C PHE A 245 6.20 14.62 11.03
N LEU A 246 6.59 15.00 9.80
CA LEU A 246 5.73 14.86 8.62
C LEU A 246 5.43 13.39 8.32
N THR A 247 6.42 12.51 8.42
CA THR A 247 6.23 11.07 8.21
C THR A 247 5.29 10.49 9.27
N SER A 248 5.50 10.78 10.55
CA SER A 248 4.63 10.30 11.64
C SER A 248 3.20 10.85 11.52
N LEU A 249 3.06 12.13 11.13
CA LEU A 249 1.76 12.76 10.87
C LEU A 249 1.04 12.04 9.74
N ALA A 250 1.72 11.79 8.63
CA ALA A 250 1.12 11.15 7.47
C ALA A 250 0.74 9.69 7.74
N ILE A 251 1.52 8.95 8.53
CA ILE A 251 1.18 7.59 8.98
C ILE A 251 -0.13 7.58 9.80
N VAL A 252 -0.33 8.56 10.70
CA VAL A 252 -1.57 8.69 11.47
C VAL A 252 -2.73 9.13 10.58
N ASP A 253 -2.48 10.01 9.62
CA ASP A 253 -3.45 10.49 8.63
C ASP A 253 -3.97 9.34 7.75
N ASP A 254 -3.07 8.47 7.27
CA ASP A 254 -3.44 7.27 6.49
C ASP A 254 -4.26 6.27 7.32
N LEU A 255 -3.92 6.09 8.60
CA LEU A 255 -4.73 5.27 9.50
C LEU A 255 -6.14 5.87 9.66
N GLY A 256 -6.25 7.19 9.82
CA GLY A 256 -7.51 7.90 9.89
C GLY A 256 -8.33 7.77 8.59
N ALA A 257 -7.69 7.95 7.45
CA ALA A 257 -8.31 7.77 6.13
C ALA A 257 -8.84 6.34 5.95
N LEU A 258 -8.08 5.33 6.37
CA LEU A 258 -8.49 3.93 6.31
C LEU A 258 -9.73 3.66 7.18
N VAL A 259 -9.80 4.24 8.39
CA VAL A 259 -10.99 4.14 9.25
C VAL A 259 -12.20 4.81 8.59
N VAL A 260 -12.00 5.99 7.96
CA VAL A 260 -13.07 6.68 7.24
C VAL A 260 -13.55 5.84 6.06
N ILE A 261 -12.65 5.25 5.27
CA ILE A 261 -13.00 4.35 4.17
C ILE A 261 -13.82 3.16 4.68
N ALA A 262 -13.36 2.51 5.75
CA ALA A 262 -14.02 1.34 6.32
C ALA A 262 -15.44 1.61 6.85
N VAL A 263 -15.68 2.80 7.41
CA VAL A 263 -16.95 3.12 8.08
C VAL A 263 -17.95 3.80 7.14
N PHE A 264 -17.48 4.69 6.25
CA PHE A 264 -18.35 5.57 5.47
C PHE A 264 -18.47 5.20 3.99
N TYR A 265 -17.52 4.42 3.44
CA TYR A 265 -17.52 4.02 2.04
C TYR A 265 -17.76 2.51 1.83
N THR A 266 -18.17 1.79 2.88
CA THR A 266 -18.58 0.37 2.79
C THR A 266 -20.05 0.31 2.38
N GLU A 267 -20.34 -0.39 1.28
CA GLU A 267 -21.69 -0.66 0.79
C GLU A 267 -22.02 -2.16 0.94
N ASN A 268 -23.30 -2.48 1.22
CA ASN A 268 -23.84 -3.86 1.20
C ASN A 268 -23.01 -4.87 2.02
N LEU A 269 -22.93 -4.66 3.34
CA LEU A 269 -22.14 -5.49 4.24
C LEU A 269 -22.69 -6.93 4.35
N GLU A 270 -21.92 -7.90 3.87
CA GLU A 270 -22.20 -9.34 3.97
C GLU A 270 -21.49 -9.95 5.18
N LEU A 271 -22.24 -10.14 6.28
CA LEU A 271 -21.71 -10.59 7.57
C LEU A 271 -21.07 -11.99 7.51
N ALA A 272 -21.55 -12.88 6.62
CA ALA A 272 -21.00 -14.22 6.48
C ALA A 272 -19.52 -14.19 6.02
N TYR A 273 -19.23 -13.43 4.97
CA TYR A 273 -17.86 -13.30 4.46
C TYR A 273 -16.96 -12.54 5.43
N LEU A 274 -17.51 -11.54 6.13
CA LEU A 274 -16.78 -10.87 7.22
C LEU A 274 -16.42 -11.84 8.35
N GLY A 275 -17.31 -12.81 8.66
CA GLY A 275 -17.05 -13.89 9.61
C GLY A 275 -15.90 -14.81 9.16
N TYR A 276 -15.84 -15.17 7.86
CA TYR A 276 -14.73 -15.95 7.31
C TYR A 276 -13.42 -15.15 7.34
N ALA A 277 -13.43 -13.88 6.97
CA ALA A 277 -12.28 -13.00 7.09
C ALA A 277 -11.79 -12.91 8.54
N GLY A 278 -12.71 -12.72 9.49
CA GLY A 278 -12.42 -12.70 10.93
C GLY A 278 -11.79 -14.02 11.43
N THR A 279 -12.27 -15.15 10.91
CA THR A 279 -11.68 -16.47 11.23
C THR A 279 -10.24 -16.58 10.75
N ILE A 280 -9.93 -16.10 9.53
CA ILE A 280 -8.56 -16.10 9.01
C ILE A 280 -7.66 -15.18 9.85
N VAL A 281 -8.15 -13.99 10.22
CA VAL A 281 -7.41 -13.07 11.11
C VAL A 281 -7.14 -13.75 12.46
N ALA A 282 -8.12 -14.45 13.04
CA ALA A 282 -7.93 -15.20 14.29
C ALA A 282 -6.88 -16.30 14.16
N VAL A 283 -6.88 -17.05 13.04
CA VAL A 283 -5.85 -18.06 12.74
C VAL A 283 -4.47 -17.41 12.62
N LEU A 284 -4.34 -16.31 11.90
CA LEU A 284 -3.08 -15.57 11.74
C LEU A 284 -2.58 -15.01 13.08
N MET A 285 -3.48 -14.47 13.91
CA MET A 285 -3.16 -14.03 15.28
C MET A 285 -2.70 -15.20 16.15
N PHE A 286 -3.37 -16.34 16.06
CA PHE A 286 -2.98 -17.56 16.77
C PHE A 286 -1.60 -18.05 16.33
N MET A 287 -1.30 -18.04 15.03
CA MET A 287 0.04 -18.33 14.50
C MET A 287 1.10 -17.37 15.07
N ASN A 288 0.77 -16.07 15.20
CA ASN A 288 1.67 -15.09 15.81
C ASN A 288 1.95 -15.41 17.28
N VAL A 289 0.92 -15.77 18.06
CA VAL A 289 1.05 -16.20 19.47
C VAL A 289 1.90 -17.48 19.58
N LEU A 290 1.72 -18.44 18.67
CA LEU A 290 2.55 -19.65 18.56
C LEU A 290 3.98 -19.36 18.07
N ARG A 291 4.31 -18.10 17.79
CA ARG A 291 5.62 -17.65 17.29
C ARG A 291 6.01 -18.29 15.95
N VAL A 292 5.04 -18.62 15.10
CA VAL A 292 5.29 -19.03 13.72
C VAL A 292 5.82 -17.82 12.95
N ARG A 293 6.99 -17.98 12.31
CA ARG A 293 7.70 -16.85 11.66
C ARG A 293 7.95 -17.11 10.18
N TRP A 294 7.23 -18.02 9.58
CA TRP A 294 7.28 -18.28 8.13
C TRP A 294 6.47 -17.19 7.42
N ILE A 295 7.19 -16.19 6.90
CA ILE A 295 6.62 -15.04 6.20
C ILE A 295 5.70 -15.49 5.07
N THR A 296 6.15 -16.47 4.27
CA THR A 296 5.39 -17.00 3.14
C THR A 296 4.00 -17.48 3.55
N LEU A 297 3.86 -18.10 4.73
CA LEU A 297 2.57 -18.59 5.21
C LEU A 297 1.58 -17.44 5.51
N TYR A 298 2.08 -16.32 6.09
CA TYR A 298 1.25 -15.13 6.30
C TYR A 298 0.80 -14.53 4.97
N LEU A 299 1.72 -14.42 3.99
CA LEU A 299 1.39 -13.86 2.68
C LEU A 299 0.39 -14.75 1.91
N VAL A 300 0.57 -16.07 1.96
CA VAL A 300 -0.39 -17.03 1.34
C VAL A 300 -1.76 -16.94 2.00
N MET A 301 -1.83 -16.85 3.34
CA MET A 301 -3.09 -16.65 4.07
C MET A 301 -3.69 -15.25 3.84
N GLY A 302 -2.87 -14.30 3.41
CA GLY A 302 -3.32 -12.97 3.02
C GLY A 302 -4.22 -12.97 1.77
N LEU A 303 -4.05 -13.92 0.85
CA LEU A 303 -4.89 -14.02 -0.36
C LEU A 303 -6.35 -14.37 -0.03
N PRO A 304 -6.66 -15.47 0.72
CA PRO A 304 -8.02 -15.73 1.11
C PRO A 304 -8.58 -14.65 2.06
N LEU A 305 -7.75 -14.02 2.91
CA LEU A 305 -8.19 -12.87 3.71
C LEU A 305 -8.66 -11.73 2.81
N TRP A 306 -7.86 -11.36 1.81
CA TRP A 306 -8.21 -10.31 0.84
C TRP A 306 -9.51 -10.66 0.10
N TYR A 307 -9.67 -11.90 -0.36
CA TYR A 307 -10.86 -12.37 -1.07
C TYR A 307 -12.12 -12.27 -0.21
N PHE A 308 -12.09 -12.74 1.03
CA PHE A 308 -13.26 -12.69 1.90
C PHE A 308 -13.58 -11.26 2.39
N VAL A 309 -12.59 -10.41 2.60
CA VAL A 309 -12.83 -8.98 2.86
C VAL A 309 -13.48 -8.33 1.65
N TYR A 310 -12.99 -8.61 0.44
CA TYR A 310 -13.58 -8.12 -0.81
C TYR A 310 -15.05 -8.57 -0.95
N MET A 311 -15.34 -9.85 -0.75
CA MET A 311 -16.70 -10.40 -0.82
C MET A 311 -17.62 -9.91 0.29
N SER A 312 -17.10 -9.39 1.38
CA SER A 312 -17.90 -8.85 2.49
C SER A 312 -18.50 -7.47 2.22
N GLY A 313 -18.17 -6.83 1.07
CA GLY A 313 -18.54 -5.45 0.77
C GLY A 313 -17.63 -4.41 1.45
N VAL A 314 -16.72 -4.85 2.31
CA VAL A 314 -15.68 -3.99 2.88
C VAL A 314 -14.56 -3.83 1.86
N HIS A 315 -13.98 -2.62 1.75
CA HIS A 315 -12.91 -2.38 0.78
C HIS A 315 -11.74 -3.35 0.97
N ALA A 316 -11.34 -4.00 -0.13
CA ALA A 316 -10.32 -5.03 -0.16
C ALA A 316 -8.96 -4.58 0.40
N THR A 317 -8.67 -3.29 0.35
CA THR A 317 -7.46 -2.66 0.88
C THR A 317 -7.27 -2.85 2.40
N ILE A 318 -8.38 -2.96 3.14
CA ILE A 318 -8.37 -3.19 4.60
C ILE A 318 -7.73 -4.53 4.94
N ALA A 319 -7.85 -5.53 4.06
CA ALA A 319 -7.20 -6.81 4.25
C ALA A 319 -5.67 -6.69 4.37
N GLY A 320 -5.04 -5.77 3.62
CA GLY A 320 -3.60 -5.50 3.74
C GLY A 320 -3.20 -5.05 5.14
N VAL A 321 -3.95 -4.11 5.72
CA VAL A 321 -3.68 -3.60 7.08
C VAL A 321 -3.99 -4.66 8.14
N LEU A 322 -5.07 -5.42 7.99
CA LEU A 322 -5.38 -6.54 8.89
C LEU A 322 -4.26 -7.58 8.86
N LEU A 323 -3.77 -7.93 7.68
CA LEU A 323 -2.64 -8.85 7.54
C LEU A 323 -1.38 -8.28 8.22
N ALA A 324 -1.03 -7.01 8.00
CA ALA A 324 0.10 -6.35 8.65
C ALA A 324 0.00 -6.42 10.18
N ALA A 325 -1.21 -6.19 10.73
CA ALA A 325 -1.45 -6.28 12.16
C ALA A 325 -1.16 -7.67 12.74
N THR A 326 -1.29 -8.75 11.95
CA THR A 326 -1.02 -10.12 12.40
C THR A 326 0.45 -10.54 12.31
N ILE A 327 1.28 -9.88 11.45
CA ILE A 327 2.68 -10.25 11.21
C ILE A 327 3.54 -10.02 12.47
N PRO A 328 4.41 -10.97 12.89
CA PRO A 328 5.22 -10.84 14.09
C PRO A 328 6.25 -9.69 14.00
N ALA A 329 6.29 -8.84 15.03
CA ALA A 329 7.21 -7.69 15.13
C ALA A 329 8.46 -7.95 15.98
N HIS A 330 8.57 -9.11 16.64
CA HIS A 330 9.66 -9.42 17.56
C HIS A 330 10.73 -10.30 16.89
N ALA A 331 11.99 -9.98 17.13
CA ALA A 331 13.12 -10.80 16.72
C ALA A 331 13.12 -12.17 17.40
N ARG A 332 13.75 -13.17 16.78
CA ARG A 332 13.90 -14.52 17.36
C ARG A 332 15.05 -14.59 18.37
N VAL A 333 16.08 -13.84 18.11
CA VAL A 333 17.34 -13.81 18.87
C VAL A 333 17.55 -12.40 19.38
N ASN A 334 17.94 -12.25 20.64
CA ASN A 334 18.30 -10.96 21.21
C ASN A 334 19.71 -10.52 20.75
N ALA A 335 20.02 -9.23 20.92
CA ALA A 335 21.28 -8.64 20.48
C ALA A 335 22.52 -9.34 21.08
N VAL A 336 22.46 -9.74 22.36
CA VAL A 336 23.59 -10.41 23.05
C VAL A 336 23.90 -11.75 22.40
N ASN A 337 22.89 -12.60 22.19
CA ASN A 337 23.08 -13.90 21.57
C ASN A 337 23.51 -13.78 20.10
N PHE A 338 23.04 -12.74 19.39
CA PHE A 338 23.48 -12.44 18.04
C PHE A 338 24.97 -12.11 17.99
N VAL A 339 25.44 -11.19 18.85
CA VAL A 339 26.86 -10.81 18.92
C VAL A 339 27.73 -12.03 19.24
N PHE A 340 27.34 -12.84 20.23
CA PHE A 340 28.07 -14.05 20.62
C PHE A 340 28.19 -15.06 19.48
N SER A 341 27.04 -15.39 18.84
CA SER A 341 27.01 -16.37 17.75
C SER A 341 27.75 -15.89 16.51
N THR A 342 27.67 -14.58 16.21
CA THR A 342 28.33 -13.98 15.05
C THR A 342 29.84 -13.90 15.27
N ARG A 343 30.28 -13.54 16.50
CA ARG A 343 31.70 -13.53 16.86
C ARG A 343 32.33 -14.92 16.71
N LYS A 344 31.64 -15.96 17.20
CA LYS A 344 32.09 -17.34 17.03
C LYS A 344 32.22 -17.74 15.54
N ALA A 345 31.27 -17.33 14.70
CA ALA A 345 31.33 -17.59 13.26
C ALA A 345 32.46 -16.82 12.58
N LEU A 346 32.75 -15.57 13.02
CA LEU A 346 33.90 -14.80 12.54
C LEU A 346 35.23 -15.44 12.96
N ASP A 347 35.32 -15.96 14.17
CA ASP A 347 36.53 -16.70 14.64
C ASP A 347 36.77 -17.96 13.77
N VAL A 348 35.73 -18.71 13.43
CA VAL A 348 35.84 -19.86 12.50
C VAL A 348 36.30 -19.40 11.12
N PHE A 349 35.78 -18.30 10.61
CA PHE A 349 36.17 -17.74 9.31
C PHE A 349 37.64 -17.30 9.29
N ALA A 350 38.10 -16.64 10.37
CA ALA A 350 39.46 -16.12 10.50
C ALA A 350 40.51 -17.24 10.70
N ASN A 351 40.13 -18.29 11.45
CA ASN A 351 41.06 -19.37 11.82
C ASN A 351 40.92 -20.60 10.89
N ALA A 352 40.21 -20.49 9.74
CA ALA A 352 40.14 -21.56 8.77
C ALA A 352 41.53 -21.98 8.30
N HIS A 353 41.79 -23.28 8.26
CA HIS A 353 43.11 -23.85 7.96
C HIS A 353 43.60 -23.64 6.52
N ASP A 354 42.76 -23.04 5.67
CA ASP A 354 43.09 -22.75 4.28
C ASP A 354 43.97 -21.50 4.14
N ASP A 355 44.71 -21.42 3.02
CA ASP A 355 45.45 -20.22 2.66
C ASP A 355 44.53 -18.97 2.71
N PRO A 356 44.99 -17.85 3.28
CA PRO A 356 44.22 -16.60 3.31
C PRO A 356 43.68 -16.14 1.95
N GLU A 357 44.37 -16.48 0.86
CA GLU A 357 43.95 -16.16 -0.52
C GLU A 357 42.93 -17.11 -1.11
N THR A 358 42.69 -18.28 -0.47
CA THR A 358 41.69 -19.26 -0.94
C THR A 358 40.30 -18.62 -0.97
N ALA A 359 39.62 -18.72 -2.13
CA ALA A 359 38.28 -18.18 -2.28
C ALA A 359 37.29 -18.82 -1.29
N VAL A 360 36.36 -18.03 -0.75
CA VAL A 360 35.32 -18.52 0.19
C VAL A 360 34.56 -19.71 -0.39
N THR A 361 34.41 -19.78 -1.71
CA THR A 361 33.73 -20.87 -2.43
C THR A 361 34.49 -22.19 -2.38
N GLU A 362 35.79 -22.18 -2.14
CA GLU A 362 36.65 -23.35 -2.09
C GLU A 362 36.82 -23.91 -0.67
N SER A 363 36.74 -23.04 0.34
CA SER A 363 36.83 -23.44 1.75
C SER A 363 35.44 -23.80 2.33
N SER A 364 35.31 -25.05 2.80
CA SER A 364 34.08 -25.50 3.46
C SER A 364 33.84 -24.79 4.80
N GLU A 365 34.89 -24.48 5.55
CA GLU A 365 34.83 -23.81 6.85
C GLU A 365 34.41 -22.36 6.69
N ARG A 366 35.00 -21.63 5.73
CA ARG A 366 34.63 -20.24 5.44
C ARG A 366 33.19 -20.13 4.94
N ARG A 367 32.75 -21.04 4.07
CA ARG A 367 31.34 -21.09 3.62
C ARG A 367 30.38 -21.34 4.76
N ALA A 368 30.69 -22.28 5.67
CA ALA A 368 29.87 -22.56 6.83
C ALA A 368 29.77 -21.34 7.76
N ALA A 369 30.88 -20.65 7.99
CA ALA A 369 30.92 -19.42 8.79
C ALA A 369 30.08 -18.30 8.18
N VAL A 370 30.21 -18.02 6.87
CA VAL A 370 29.40 -17.02 6.17
C VAL A 370 27.91 -17.38 6.23
N THR A 371 27.58 -18.67 6.01
CA THR A 371 26.19 -19.15 6.10
C THR A 371 25.62 -18.96 7.51
N ALA A 372 26.42 -19.23 8.56
CA ALA A 372 26.03 -19.02 9.94
C ALA A 372 25.80 -17.53 10.25
N ILE A 373 26.65 -16.62 9.76
CA ILE A 373 26.48 -15.18 9.91
C ILE A 373 25.19 -14.70 9.22
N MET A 374 24.96 -15.14 7.98
CA MET A 374 23.72 -14.83 7.24
C MET A 374 22.47 -15.36 7.97
N HIS A 375 22.54 -16.58 8.50
CA HIS A 375 21.45 -17.16 9.27
C HIS A 375 21.17 -16.37 10.54
N ASN A 376 22.21 -16.05 11.34
CA ASN A 376 22.09 -15.24 12.55
C ASN A 376 21.52 -13.85 12.27
N SER A 377 21.93 -13.20 11.19
CA SER A 377 21.39 -11.90 10.76
C SER A 377 19.89 -11.97 10.44
N ARG A 378 19.43 -13.06 9.82
CA ARG A 378 17.99 -13.28 9.58
C ARG A 378 17.20 -13.52 10.86
N LEU A 379 17.81 -14.10 11.90
CA LEU A 379 17.15 -14.40 13.17
C LEU A 379 17.00 -13.17 14.07
N VAL A 380 17.92 -12.22 13.99
CA VAL A 380 17.87 -10.98 14.78
C VAL A 380 16.96 -9.93 14.17
N MET A 381 16.68 -10.00 12.85
CA MET A 381 15.75 -9.09 12.19
C MET A 381 14.30 -9.58 12.32
N PRO A 382 13.38 -8.76 12.86
CA PRO A 382 11.96 -9.11 12.94
C PRO A 382 11.36 -9.40 11.56
N PRO A 383 10.40 -10.36 11.44
CA PRO A 383 9.69 -10.61 10.20
C PRO A 383 9.05 -9.35 9.60
N LEU A 384 8.42 -8.51 10.44
CA LEU A 384 7.84 -7.22 10.04
C LEU A 384 8.83 -6.38 9.24
N HIS A 385 10.00 -6.10 9.80
CA HIS A 385 11.02 -5.24 9.17
C HIS A 385 11.54 -5.84 7.84
N ARG A 386 11.67 -7.17 7.78
CA ARG A 386 12.11 -7.85 6.56
C ARG A 386 11.10 -7.72 5.42
N ILE A 387 9.80 -7.82 5.71
CA ILE A 387 8.73 -7.68 4.70
C ILE A 387 8.63 -6.22 4.27
N GLU A 388 8.58 -5.30 5.23
CA GLU A 388 8.54 -3.86 4.98
C GLU A 388 9.68 -3.44 4.03
N HIS A 389 10.91 -3.79 4.37
CA HIS A 389 12.08 -3.44 3.55
C HIS A 389 12.08 -4.11 2.16
N ALA A 390 11.54 -5.32 2.05
CA ALA A 390 11.44 -6.01 0.77
C ALA A 390 10.34 -5.43 -0.13
N LEU A 391 9.19 -5.02 0.45
CA LEU A 391 8.04 -4.50 -0.29
C LEU A 391 8.11 -3.00 -0.58
N HIS A 392 8.79 -2.22 0.26
CA HIS A 392 8.88 -0.76 0.12
C HIS A 392 9.35 -0.30 -1.29
N PRO A 393 10.41 -0.87 -1.91
CA PRO A 393 10.77 -0.50 -3.27
C PRO A 393 9.68 -0.81 -4.30
N TRP A 394 8.97 -1.93 -4.14
CA TRP A 394 7.86 -2.29 -5.02
C TRP A 394 6.69 -1.32 -4.87
N ALA A 395 6.37 -0.92 -3.63
CA ALA A 395 5.36 0.09 -3.39
C ALA A 395 5.71 1.41 -4.09
N ALA A 396 6.94 1.92 -3.89
CA ALA A 396 7.36 3.22 -4.39
C ALA A 396 7.60 3.28 -5.91
N PHE A 397 8.11 2.19 -6.53
CA PHE A 397 8.54 2.20 -7.94
C PHE A 397 7.63 1.43 -8.89
N VAL A 398 6.70 0.63 -8.38
CA VAL A 398 5.81 -0.20 -9.19
C VAL A 398 4.36 0.08 -8.86
N ILE A 399 3.94 -0.11 -7.61
CA ILE A 399 2.52 -0.07 -7.23
C ILE A 399 1.95 1.33 -7.39
N ILE A 400 2.55 2.33 -6.72
CA ILE A 400 2.08 3.71 -6.77
C ILE A 400 2.16 4.30 -8.19
N PRO A 401 3.25 4.11 -8.97
CA PRO A 401 3.31 4.57 -10.36
C PRO A 401 2.29 3.91 -11.29
N ILE A 402 2.02 2.61 -11.16
CA ILE A 402 0.98 1.92 -11.95
C ILE A 402 -0.41 2.44 -11.57
N PHE A 403 -0.67 2.62 -10.26
CA PHE A 403 -1.91 3.22 -9.79
C PHE A 403 -2.12 4.63 -10.37
N ALA A 404 -1.08 5.46 -10.37
CA ALA A 404 -1.15 6.80 -10.96
C ALA A 404 -1.38 6.74 -12.48
N LEU A 405 -0.69 5.83 -13.18
CA LEU A 405 -0.89 5.64 -14.62
C LEU A 405 -2.34 5.27 -14.94
N ALA A 406 -2.95 4.39 -14.18
CA ALA A 406 -4.32 3.93 -14.41
C ALA A 406 -5.40 4.94 -14.00
N ASN A 407 -5.12 5.82 -13.02
CA ASN A 407 -6.14 6.68 -12.42
C ASN A 407 -5.99 8.18 -12.70
N ALA A 408 -4.80 8.65 -13.12
CA ALA A 408 -4.54 10.06 -13.37
C ALA A 408 -4.79 10.48 -14.84
N GLY A 409 -5.14 9.57 -15.72
CA GLY A 409 -5.54 9.88 -17.09
C GLY A 409 -6.96 10.45 -17.13
N ILE A 410 -7.08 11.76 -17.03
CA ILE A 410 -8.35 12.46 -16.99
C ILE A 410 -8.59 13.10 -18.36
N PRO A 411 -9.67 12.74 -19.07
CA PRO A 411 -10.04 13.43 -20.31
C PRO A 411 -10.48 14.86 -19.98
N ILE A 412 -9.84 15.84 -20.59
CA ILE A 412 -10.20 17.25 -20.41
C ILE A 412 -11.26 17.60 -21.44
N HIS A 413 -12.53 17.30 -21.11
CA HIS A 413 -13.68 17.69 -21.91
C HIS A 413 -14.20 19.05 -21.44
N GLY A 414 -14.35 20.02 -22.32
CA GLY A 414 -14.79 21.37 -21.96
C GLY A 414 -13.67 22.29 -21.46
N GLY A 415 -14.04 23.40 -20.83
CA GLY A 415 -13.07 24.34 -20.25
C GLY A 415 -12.54 23.89 -18.90
N ILE A 416 -11.22 23.93 -18.69
CA ILE A 416 -10.61 23.63 -17.36
C ILE A 416 -11.26 24.45 -16.25
N VAL A 417 -11.63 25.72 -16.52
CA VAL A 417 -12.27 26.63 -15.57
C VAL A 417 -13.68 26.15 -15.21
N GLU A 418 -14.42 25.58 -16.13
CA GLU A 418 -15.76 25.06 -15.90
C GLU A 418 -15.71 23.84 -14.98
N ASN A 419 -14.83 22.87 -15.24
CA ASN A 419 -14.65 21.69 -14.41
C ASN A 419 -14.16 22.02 -13.00
N LEU A 420 -13.35 23.06 -12.82
CA LEU A 420 -12.87 23.53 -11.54
C LEU A 420 -13.89 24.41 -10.77
N SER A 421 -14.96 24.84 -11.44
CA SER A 421 -16.07 25.61 -10.81
C SER A 421 -17.10 24.72 -10.12
N ASP A 422 -17.00 23.41 -10.28
CA ASP A 422 -17.84 22.44 -9.57
C ASP A 422 -17.65 22.56 -8.05
N PRO A 423 -18.72 22.51 -7.24
CA PRO A 423 -18.63 22.59 -5.79
C PRO A 423 -17.72 21.55 -5.15
N ALA A 424 -17.69 20.32 -5.69
CA ALA A 424 -16.77 19.30 -5.22
C ALA A 424 -15.32 19.70 -5.50
N ALA A 425 -15.02 20.19 -6.72
CA ALA A 425 -13.69 20.65 -7.10
C ALA A 425 -13.20 21.79 -6.20
N ILE A 426 -14.05 22.80 -5.95
CA ILE A 426 -13.74 23.91 -5.05
C ILE A 426 -13.48 23.41 -3.63
N GLY A 427 -14.37 22.54 -3.12
CA GLY A 427 -14.23 21.94 -1.79
C GLY A 427 -12.92 21.15 -1.62
N ILE A 428 -12.50 20.39 -2.65
CA ILE A 428 -11.25 19.64 -2.66
C ILE A 428 -10.04 20.59 -2.67
N ILE A 429 -10.02 21.58 -3.58
CA ILE A 429 -8.88 22.50 -3.71
C ILE A 429 -8.69 23.30 -2.42
N LEU A 430 -9.75 23.88 -1.88
CA LEU A 430 -9.67 24.67 -0.65
C LEU A 430 -9.41 23.77 0.56
N GLY A 431 -9.97 22.56 0.59
CA GLY A 431 -9.72 21.57 1.64
C GLY A 431 -8.27 21.17 1.72
N LEU A 432 -7.67 20.77 0.60
CA LEU A 432 -6.26 20.35 0.55
C LEU A 432 -5.30 21.53 0.78
N PHE A 433 -5.50 22.66 0.08
CA PHE A 433 -4.53 23.75 0.10
C PHE A 433 -4.63 24.67 1.31
N ILE A 434 -5.84 24.89 1.83
CA ILE A 434 -6.09 25.78 2.98
C ILE A 434 -6.49 24.98 4.21
N GLY A 435 -7.43 24.05 4.08
CA GLY A 435 -8.01 23.32 5.20
C GLY A 435 -6.99 22.45 5.93
N LYS A 436 -6.16 21.76 5.18
CA LYS A 436 -5.16 20.85 5.73
C LYS A 436 -4.05 21.58 6.50
N PRO A 437 -3.33 22.55 5.95
CA PRO A 437 -2.33 23.29 6.71
C PRO A 437 -2.91 24.08 7.89
N LEU A 438 -4.11 24.65 7.73
CA LEU A 438 -4.78 25.36 8.82
C LEU A 438 -5.16 24.40 9.95
N GLY A 439 -5.79 23.28 9.64
CA GLY A 439 -6.18 22.28 10.62
C GLY A 439 -4.98 21.70 11.38
N ILE A 440 -3.91 21.33 10.65
CA ILE A 440 -2.65 20.87 11.25
C ILE A 440 -2.07 21.93 12.18
N ALA A 441 -1.92 23.17 11.71
CA ALA A 441 -1.33 24.24 12.49
C ALA A 441 -2.14 24.56 13.74
N VAL A 442 -3.47 24.64 13.62
CA VAL A 442 -4.36 24.99 14.74
C VAL A 442 -4.32 23.89 15.81
N LEU A 443 -4.50 22.60 15.46
CA LEU A 443 -4.50 21.54 16.46
C LEU A 443 -3.11 21.29 17.05
N CYS A 444 -2.03 21.40 16.28
CA CYS A 444 -0.68 21.40 16.82
C CYS A 444 -0.45 22.56 17.80
N PHE A 445 -0.92 23.77 17.47
CA PHE A 445 -0.82 24.93 18.36
C PHE A 445 -1.62 24.73 19.66
N LEU A 446 -2.83 24.23 19.58
CA LEU A 446 -3.65 23.92 20.75
C LEU A 446 -2.99 22.86 21.64
N ALA A 447 -2.47 21.78 21.05
CA ALA A 447 -1.75 20.72 21.78
C ALA A 447 -0.52 21.26 22.52
N CYS A 448 0.26 22.14 21.89
CA CYS A 448 1.39 22.81 22.52
C CYS A 448 0.96 23.79 23.60
N LYS A 449 -0.11 24.58 23.39
CA LYS A 449 -0.62 25.56 24.35
C LYS A 449 -1.16 24.90 25.62
N ILE A 450 -1.81 23.74 25.49
CA ILE A 450 -2.32 22.95 26.64
C ILE A 450 -1.18 22.21 27.35
N GLY A 451 0.00 22.10 26.73
CA GLY A 451 1.16 21.41 27.31
C GLY A 451 1.18 19.88 27.09
N ILE A 452 0.30 19.36 26.23
CA ILE A 452 0.28 17.93 25.86
C ILE A 452 1.40 17.57 24.89
N ALA A 453 1.78 18.50 24.01
CA ALA A 453 2.82 18.33 23.01
C ALA A 453 3.84 19.47 23.06
N ALA A 454 5.01 19.25 22.48
CA ALA A 454 6.03 20.26 22.28
C ALA A 454 6.56 20.21 20.83
N LEU A 455 7.00 21.38 20.33
CA LEU A 455 7.64 21.43 19.01
C LEU A 455 8.94 20.64 19.02
N PRO A 456 9.23 19.87 17.97
CA PRO A 456 10.51 19.17 17.84
C PRO A 456 11.69 20.14 17.79
N LYS A 457 12.86 19.70 18.23
CA LYS A 457 14.08 20.54 18.25
C LYS A 457 14.40 21.06 16.84
N GLY A 458 14.68 22.36 16.73
CA GLY A 458 15.00 23.02 15.46
C GLY A 458 13.82 23.30 14.54
N VAL A 459 12.59 22.91 14.93
CA VAL A 459 11.35 23.16 14.15
C VAL A 459 10.66 24.43 14.65
N SER A 460 10.29 25.31 13.74
CA SER A 460 9.51 26.52 14.00
C SER A 460 8.08 26.38 13.46
N TRP A 461 7.17 27.27 13.85
CA TRP A 461 5.80 27.29 13.32
C TRP A 461 5.74 27.44 11.80
N ARG A 462 6.71 28.16 11.18
CA ARG A 462 6.79 28.24 9.72
C ARG A 462 7.09 26.87 9.09
N HIS A 463 7.90 26.04 9.75
CA HIS A 463 8.15 24.67 9.31
C HIS A 463 6.89 23.82 9.43
N ILE A 464 6.10 23.93 10.52
CA ILE A 464 4.83 23.21 10.69
C ILE A 464 3.81 23.60 9.60
N ILE A 465 3.68 24.90 9.31
CA ILE A 465 2.78 25.39 8.25
C ILE A 465 3.27 24.87 6.89
N GLY A 466 4.58 24.95 6.59
CA GLY A 466 5.14 24.44 5.36
C GLY A 466 4.95 22.94 5.19
N ALA A 467 5.16 22.16 6.25
CA ALA A 467 4.86 20.73 6.27
C ALA A 467 3.34 20.47 6.09
N GLY A 468 2.49 21.28 6.71
CA GLY A 468 1.04 21.20 6.53
C GLY A 468 0.60 21.48 5.08
N ILE A 469 1.23 22.46 4.40
CA ILE A 469 0.96 22.73 2.97
C ILE A 469 1.43 21.53 2.13
N LEU A 470 2.62 20.96 2.39
CA LEU A 470 3.05 19.73 1.73
C LEU A 470 2.12 18.55 2.03
N GLY A 471 1.56 18.46 3.24
CA GLY A 471 0.51 17.52 3.60
C GLY A 471 -0.76 17.68 2.75
N GLY A 472 -1.01 18.86 2.17
CA GLY A 472 -2.08 19.11 1.20
C GLY A 472 -1.85 18.47 -0.18
N ILE A 473 -0.73 17.77 -0.40
CA ILE A 473 -0.52 16.92 -1.57
C ILE A 473 -1.28 15.63 -1.34
N GLY A 474 -2.53 15.57 -1.82
CA GLY A 474 -3.39 14.39 -1.63
C GLY A 474 -3.20 13.33 -2.70
N PHE A 475 -2.86 13.73 -3.88
CA PHE A 475 -2.63 13.02 -5.16
C PHE A 475 -3.16 11.57 -5.19
N THR A 476 -2.32 10.52 -5.08
CA THR A 476 -2.74 9.12 -5.24
C THR A 476 -3.77 8.70 -4.22
N MET A 477 -3.61 9.09 -2.96
CA MET A 477 -4.53 8.73 -1.89
C MET A 477 -5.88 9.46 -2.01
N ALA A 478 -5.86 10.75 -2.38
CA ALA A 478 -7.09 11.49 -2.62
C ALA A 478 -7.84 10.96 -3.86
N ILE A 479 -7.13 10.58 -4.95
CA ILE A 479 -7.72 9.93 -6.13
C ILE A 479 -8.33 8.58 -5.74
N PHE A 480 -7.66 7.79 -4.88
CA PHE A 480 -8.20 6.53 -4.40
C PHE A 480 -9.53 6.72 -3.66
N ILE A 481 -9.60 7.70 -2.74
CA ILE A 481 -10.84 8.01 -2.03
C ILE A 481 -11.90 8.58 -2.99
N ALA A 482 -11.52 9.37 -4.00
CA ALA A 482 -12.45 9.88 -5.01
C ALA A 482 -13.08 8.77 -5.83
N ASN A 483 -12.31 7.74 -6.22
CA ASN A 483 -12.84 6.55 -6.90
C ASN A 483 -13.90 5.82 -6.05
N LEU A 484 -13.74 5.82 -4.71
CA LEU A 484 -14.70 5.22 -3.79
C LEU A 484 -15.93 6.11 -3.57
N ALA A 485 -15.69 7.42 -3.38
CA ALA A 485 -16.74 8.39 -3.07
C ALA A 485 -17.70 8.64 -4.24
N TYR A 486 -17.20 8.55 -5.48
CA TYR A 486 -17.94 8.81 -6.71
C TYR A 486 -17.93 7.61 -7.66
N ALA A 487 -17.95 6.38 -7.12
CA ALA A 487 -17.93 5.14 -7.92
C ALA A 487 -19.09 5.09 -8.93
N ASN A 488 -20.26 5.63 -8.58
CA ASN A 488 -21.46 5.65 -9.39
C ASN A 488 -21.69 6.96 -10.16
N ASP A 489 -20.72 7.91 -10.10
CA ASP A 489 -20.83 9.23 -10.73
C ASP A 489 -19.54 9.61 -11.45
N PRO A 490 -19.35 9.19 -12.72
CA PRO A 490 -18.16 9.46 -13.48
C PRO A 490 -17.84 10.95 -13.67
N SER A 491 -18.88 11.82 -13.77
CA SER A 491 -18.69 13.24 -14.02
C SER A 491 -18.08 13.95 -12.82
N HIS A 492 -18.60 13.73 -11.63
CA HIS A 492 -18.04 14.29 -10.39
C HIS A 492 -16.67 13.68 -10.08
N LEU A 493 -16.45 12.40 -10.46
CA LEU A 493 -15.14 11.75 -10.31
C LEU A 493 -14.06 12.45 -11.15
N GLU A 494 -14.33 12.78 -12.41
CA GLU A 494 -13.40 13.49 -13.30
C GLU A 494 -13.06 14.88 -12.74
N HIS A 495 -14.08 15.65 -12.32
CA HIS A 495 -13.90 16.97 -11.69
C HIS A 495 -13.06 16.86 -10.40
N ALA A 496 -13.34 15.84 -9.56
CA ALA A 496 -12.58 15.61 -8.33
C ALA A 496 -11.10 15.26 -8.63
N LYS A 497 -10.84 14.36 -9.57
CA LYS A 497 -9.47 13.99 -9.97
C LYS A 497 -8.68 15.20 -10.47
N LEU A 498 -9.29 16.04 -11.34
CA LEU A 498 -8.65 17.27 -11.82
C LEU A 498 -8.36 18.25 -10.67
N ALA A 499 -9.31 18.44 -9.76
CA ALA A 499 -9.15 19.30 -8.58
C ALA A 499 -8.02 18.82 -7.66
N ILE A 500 -7.90 17.50 -7.46
CA ILE A 500 -6.83 16.88 -6.67
C ILE A 500 -5.46 17.17 -7.30
N LEU A 501 -5.32 17.01 -8.63
CA LEU A 501 -4.06 17.29 -9.33
C LEU A 501 -3.65 18.75 -9.18
N VAL A 502 -4.60 19.68 -9.41
CA VAL A 502 -4.37 21.12 -9.27
C VAL A 502 -3.98 21.49 -7.84
N ALA A 503 -4.74 21.01 -6.85
CA ALA A 503 -4.47 21.26 -5.43
C ALA A 503 -3.11 20.72 -5.00
N SER A 504 -2.77 19.50 -5.43
CA SER A 504 -1.49 18.85 -5.12
C SER A 504 -0.31 19.62 -5.74
N GLY A 505 -0.44 20.07 -6.99
CA GLY A 505 0.57 20.90 -7.64
C GLY A 505 0.78 22.25 -6.94
N ILE A 506 -0.28 22.95 -6.60
CA ILE A 506 -0.21 24.22 -5.85
C ILE A 506 0.43 23.99 -4.47
N SER A 507 0.02 22.94 -3.76
CA SER A 507 0.56 22.59 -2.43
C SER A 507 2.05 22.25 -2.49
N ALA A 508 2.49 21.51 -3.51
CA ALA A 508 3.89 21.18 -3.73
C ALA A 508 4.76 22.42 -3.92
N ILE A 509 4.32 23.34 -4.79
CA ILE A 509 5.04 24.58 -5.10
C ILE A 509 5.03 25.51 -3.88
N ALA A 510 3.88 25.78 -3.29
CA ALA A 510 3.73 26.71 -2.19
C ALA A 510 4.42 26.22 -0.92
N GLY A 511 4.26 24.93 -0.58
CA GLY A 511 4.92 24.32 0.59
C GLY A 511 6.43 24.28 0.43
N GLY A 512 6.93 23.88 -0.73
CA GLY A 512 8.36 23.91 -1.06
C GLY A 512 8.94 25.31 -1.00
N ALA A 513 8.27 26.30 -1.62
CA ALA A 513 8.69 27.71 -1.59
C ALA A 513 8.73 28.27 -0.16
N LEU A 514 7.70 28.01 0.65
CA LEU A 514 7.70 28.46 2.05
C LEU A 514 8.84 27.85 2.86
N LEU A 515 9.07 26.56 2.71
CA LEU A 515 10.16 25.87 3.43
C LEU A 515 11.53 26.35 3.00
N LEU A 516 11.74 26.72 1.72
CA LEU A 516 12.97 27.35 1.23
C LEU A 516 13.26 28.71 1.90
N THR A 517 12.23 29.42 2.37
CA THR A 517 12.40 30.71 3.10
C THR A 517 12.76 30.49 4.58
N CYS A 518 12.65 29.29 5.11
CA CYS A 518 13.00 28.97 6.47
C CYS A 518 14.54 28.99 6.64
N LYS A 519 15.04 29.41 7.80
CA LYS A 519 16.46 29.38 8.10
C LYS A 519 16.93 27.92 8.17
N SER A 520 18.12 27.63 7.62
CA SER A 520 18.76 26.33 7.80
C SER A 520 18.84 25.96 9.28
N ALA A 521 18.56 24.71 9.59
CA ALA A 521 18.84 24.18 10.92
C ALA A 521 20.34 24.32 11.19
N PRO A 522 20.76 24.73 12.41
CA PRO A 522 22.16 24.60 12.78
C PRO A 522 22.58 23.14 12.61
N GLU A 523 23.74 22.91 11.99
CA GLU A 523 24.30 21.56 11.97
C GLU A 523 24.37 21.06 13.43
N PRO A 524 23.94 19.84 13.74
CA PRO A 524 24.20 19.25 15.03
C PRO A 524 25.72 19.25 15.19
N GLU A 525 26.23 19.86 16.26
CA GLU A 525 27.64 19.68 16.63
C GLU A 525 27.89 18.17 16.66
N PRO A 526 28.96 17.68 16.02
CA PRO A 526 29.31 16.28 16.13
C PRO A 526 29.46 16.02 17.63
N ASP A 527 28.59 15.19 18.19
CA ASP A 527 28.76 14.70 19.55
C ASP A 527 30.21 14.25 19.64
N SER A 528 31.00 14.97 20.42
CA SER A 528 32.34 14.56 20.72
C SER A 528 32.22 13.16 21.29
N ILE A 529 32.56 12.16 20.47
CA ILE A 529 32.76 10.81 20.94
C ILE A 529 33.81 10.99 22.02
N GLY A 530 33.38 10.93 23.29
CA GLY A 530 34.29 10.92 24.41
C GLY A 530 35.37 9.89 24.11
N PRO A 531 36.61 10.14 24.45
CA PRO A 531 37.69 9.20 24.19
C PRO A 531 37.22 7.83 24.69
N LEU A 532 37.32 6.81 23.80
CA LEU A 532 37.19 5.42 24.20
C LEU A 532 38.13 5.32 25.42
N VAL A 533 37.54 5.05 26.57
CA VAL A 533 38.33 4.76 27.77
C VAL A 533 39.11 3.52 27.40
N ASP A 534 40.39 3.71 27.11
CA ASP A 534 41.38 2.64 27.10
C ASP A 534 41.45 2.17 28.57
N ASP A 535 40.67 1.16 28.91
CA ASP A 535 40.87 0.36 30.12
C ASP A 535 42.09 -0.55 29.90
N ASP A 536 43.22 0.06 29.61
CA ASP A 536 44.53 -0.48 29.84
C ASP A 536 45.07 0.23 31.09
N ASP A 537 44.78 -0.31 32.26
CA ASP A 537 45.66 -0.25 33.39
C ASP A 537 45.12 -1.15 34.52
N ASP A 538 46.02 -2.07 34.82
CA ASP A 538 46.40 -2.55 36.16
C ASP A 538 46.09 -4.00 36.56
N ASP A 539 47.24 -4.67 36.68
CA ASP A 539 47.70 -5.70 37.63
C ASP A 539 47.02 -7.06 37.68
#